data_60c5bd3012eeaeadef8ed2ce2e074fdb
#
_entry.id   60c5bd3012eeaeadef8ed2ce2e074fdb
#
_cell.length_a   1.000
_cell.length_b   1.000
_cell.length_c   1.000
_cell.angle_alpha   90.00
_cell.angle_beta   90.00
_cell.angle_gamma   90.00
#
_symmetry.space_group_name_H-M   'P 1'
#
loop_
_entity.id
_entity.type
_entity.pdbx_description
1 polymer ?
#
loop_
_entity_poly.entity_id
_entity_poly.type
_entity_poly.pdbx_seq_one_letter_code
_entity_poly.pdbx_strand_id
1 'polypeptide(L)'
;MFVCGPTVQDHLHVGHAKTYTAYDLLARLLTHLGYSVTFVMNITDVDDKIFYGAKASGKSVSAYVKFYTSSFLEDMKRLGVNTVTSYEKASDYVDIMVEQVRTLIKKGHAYVSGSNVYFDVNSFPSYGRLSHESKVELALKPVDLATGKKSPLDFLLWREGEDDEPGWSTEWGRGKPGWHIEDTAISIKNFGAQYDIHGGAHELIYPHHEAEIAQAESLTGVSPFVRYWVHTGLLTTEGKKMSKSEGNVVRLRDVLDKYGADSLRFYIFQSHYRVDSIFDELELESAHQRLLDLRERISEEVSEVSYRQKGELLPRDKLSAELLGPLLDDLNTPLLWRRVEHLSKSMGSLPQNKQVRAVLSLGLVSSLTGVDFLGMDSSNKGTESCTQLCK
;
A
#
# COMPACT_ATOMS: atom_id res chain seq x y z
N MET A 1 -3.35 2.63 10.72
CA MET A 1 -2.48 1.75 9.92
C MET A 1 -1.47 2.57 9.14
N PHE A 2 -0.27 2.04 8.94
CA PHE A 2 0.79 2.61 8.12
C PHE A 2 1.10 1.66 6.95
N VAL A 3 1.28 2.20 5.76
CA VAL A 3 1.67 1.42 4.58
C VAL A 3 2.80 2.14 3.86
N CYS A 4 3.89 1.41 3.56
CA CYS A 4 5.02 1.96 2.83
C CYS A 4 4.57 2.47 1.46
N GLY A 5 4.80 3.76 1.24
CA GLY A 5 4.54 4.43 -0.03
C GLY A 5 5.73 4.32 -1.00
N PRO A 6 5.64 4.97 -2.14
CA PRO A 6 6.67 4.86 -3.16
C PRO A 6 7.80 5.88 -2.95
N THR A 7 9.00 5.52 -3.44
CA THR A 7 10.00 6.54 -3.79
C THR A 7 9.53 7.26 -5.05
N VAL A 8 9.36 8.58 -4.98
CA VAL A 8 8.80 9.41 -6.08
C VAL A 8 9.87 9.73 -7.13
N GLN A 9 10.43 8.67 -7.73
CA GLN A 9 11.45 8.71 -8.77
C GLN A 9 10.89 8.47 -10.17
N ASP A 10 9.65 7.96 -10.29
CA ASP A 10 8.96 7.62 -11.52
C ASP A 10 7.46 7.51 -11.33
N HIS A 11 6.72 7.29 -12.44
CA HIS A 11 5.31 6.94 -12.42
C HIS A 11 5.07 5.57 -11.77
N LEU A 12 3.89 5.38 -11.20
CA LEU A 12 3.49 4.07 -10.68
C LEU A 12 3.38 3.03 -11.79
N HIS A 13 3.67 1.78 -11.45
CA HIS A 13 3.41 0.59 -12.28
C HIS A 13 2.33 -0.29 -11.65
N VAL A 14 1.81 -1.24 -12.40
CA VAL A 14 0.70 -2.12 -11.95
C VAL A 14 1.04 -2.93 -10.68
N GLY A 15 2.32 -3.17 -10.40
CA GLY A 15 2.73 -3.79 -9.14
C GLY A 15 2.34 -2.98 -7.90
N HIS A 16 2.48 -1.64 -7.96
CA HIS A 16 2.00 -0.75 -6.90
C HIS A 16 0.47 -0.81 -6.75
N ALA A 17 -0.26 -0.93 -7.87
CA ALA A 17 -1.71 -1.01 -7.83
C ALA A 17 -2.19 -2.22 -7.01
N LYS A 18 -1.54 -3.39 -7.14
CA LYS A 18 -1.87 -4.58 -6.35
C LYS A 18 -1.74 -4.32 -4.85
N THR A 19 -0.63 -3.72 -4.43
CA THR A 19 -0.39 -3.41 -3.03
C THR A 19 -1.41 -2.40 -2.51
N TYR A 20 -1.56 -1.27 -3.17
CA TYR A 20 -2.38 -0.18 -2.65
C TYR A 20 -3.88 -0.48 -2.68
N THR A 21 -4.37 -1.23 -3.67
CA THR A 21 -5.78 -1.66 -3.69
C THR A 21 -6.11 -2.67 -2.59
N ALA A 22 -5.16 -3.52 -2.19
CA ALA A 22 -5.36 -4.45 -1.08
C ALA A 22 -5.52 -3.72 0.25
N TYR A 23 -4.72 -2.68 0.51
CA TYR A 23 -4.85 -1.87 1.73
C TYR A 23 -6.06 -0.94 1.69
N ASP A 24 -6.45 -0.43 0.53
CA ASP A 24 -7.70 0.31 0.36
C ASP A 24 -8.91 -0.57 0.68
N LEU A 25 -8.93 -1.82 0.20
CA LEU A 25 -9.95 -2.81 0.55
C LEU A 25 -9.98 -3.09 2.06
N LEU A 26 -8.82 -3.32 2.67
CA LEU A 26 -8.70 -3.56 4.12
C LEU A 26 -9.25 -2.37 4.92
N ALA A 27 -8.86 -1.14 4.56
CA ALA A 27 -9.32 0.07 5.24
C ALA A 27 -10.85 0.26 5.10
N ARG A 28 -11.41 0.02 3.91
CA ARG A 28 -12.87 0.07 3.67
C ARG A 28 -13.60 -0.99 4.49
N LEU A 29 -13.07 -2.22 4.52
CA LEU A 29 -13.66 -3.30 5.30
C LEU A 29 -13.66 -2.99 6.80
N LEU A 30 -12.53 -2.55 7.35
CA LEU A 30 -12.42 -2.18 8.76
C LEU A 30 -13.39 -1.03 9.12
N THR A 31 -13.49 -0.02 8.24
CA THR A 31 -14.44 1.08 8.43
C THR A 31 -15.89 0.57 8.40
N HIS A 32 -16.23 -0.33 7.48
CA HIS A 32 -17.55 -0.97 7.40
C HIS A 32 -17.88 -1.78 8.66
N LEU A 33 -16.88 -2.41 9.27
CA LEU A 33 -17.02 -3.14 10.53
C LEU A 33 -17.14 -2.22 11.76
N GLY A 34 -17.06 -0.91 11.58
CA GLY A 34 -17.26 0.08 12.65
C GLY A 34 -15.97 0.55 13.32
N TYR A 35 -14.79 0.19 12.77
CA TYR A 35 -13.52 0.74 13.25
C TYR A 35 -13.28 2.15 12.71
N SER A 36 -12.70 3.02 13.55
CA SER A 36 -12.14 4.29 13.08
C SER A 36 -10.75 4.04 12.53
N VAL A 37 -10.58 4.20 11.22
CA VAL A 37 -9.33 3.90 10.52
C VAL A 37 -8.58 5.19 10.22
N THR A 38 -7.39 5.34 10.80
CA THR A 38 -6.39 6.32 10.37
C THR A 38 -5.38 5.60 9.49
N PHE A 39 -5.31 5.95 8.22
CA PHE A 39 -4.42 5.34 7.23
C PHE A 39 -3.38 6.36 6.78
N VAL A 40 -2.13 6.17 7.19
CA VAL A 40 -0.98 7.00 6.82
C VAL A 40 -0.12 6.25 5.81
N MET A 41 0.32 6.95 4.79
CA MET A 41 1.27 6.45 3.78
C MET A 41 2.40 7.46 3.62
N ASN A 42 3.66 6.99 3.67
CA ASN A 42 4.79 7.87 3.40
C ASN A 42 4.96 8.15 1.90
N ILE A 43 5.68 9.19 1.62
CA ILE A 43 6.26 9.50 0.30
C ILE A 43 7.75 9.66 0.52
N THR A 44 8.56 8.70 0.04
CA THR A 44 10.01 8.83 0.04
C THR A 44 10.42 9.81 -1.05
N ASP A 45 10.71 11.04 -0.63
CA ASP A 45 11.16 12.14 -1.48
C ASP A 45 12.64 12.52 -1.26
N VAL A 46 13.34 11.70 -0.47
CA VAL A 46 14.78 11.82 -0.14
C VAL A 46 15.47 10.49 -0.48
N ASP A 47 15.95 10.35 -1.71
CA ASP A 47 16.61 9.12 -2.17
C ASP A 47 17.61 9.45 -3.28
N ASP A 48 18.69 8.66 -3.39
CA ASP A 48 19.70 8.80 -4.45
C ASP A 48 19.11 8.73 -5.85
N LYS A 49 18.16 7.82 -6.04
CA LYS A 49 17.48 7.63 -7.34
C LYS A 49 16.77 8.90 -7.80
N ILE A 50 16.23 9.68 -6.84
CA ILE A 50 15.59 10.97 -7.13
C ILE A 50 16.65 11.98 -7.58
N PHE A 51 17.77 12.06 -6.88
CA PHE A 51 18.87 12.96 -7.22
C PHE A 51 19.41 12.67 -8.61
N TYR A 52 19.80 11.41 -8.87
CA TYR A 52 20.32 11.00 -10.18
C TYR A 52 19.28 11.12 -11.30
N GLY A 53 18.01 10.82 -11.03
CA GLY A 53 16.90 11.00 -11.96
C GLY A 53 16.66 12.48 -12.33
N ALA A 54 16.72 13.37 -11.37
CA ALA A 54 16.62 14.83 -11.58
C ALA A 54 17.79 15.33 -12.44
N LYS A 55 19.02 14.95 -12.08
CA LYS A 55 20.25 15.30 -12.82
C LYS A 55 20.20 14.81 -14.27
N ALA A 56 19.82 13.56 -14.49
CA ALA A 56 19.68 12.97 -15.83
C ALA A 56 18.60 13.64 -16.69
N SER A 57 17.53 14.15 -16.06
CA SER A 57 16.45 14.85 -16.75
C SER A 57 16.66 16.37 -16.90
N GLY A 58 17.78 16.91 -16.41
CA GLY A 58 18.06 18.35 -16.42
C GLY A 58 17.13 19.20 -15.54
N LYS A 59 16.48 18.58 -14.55
CA LYS A 59 15.54 19.26 -13.63
C LYS A 59 16.21 19.50 -12.27
N SER A 60 15.74 20.51 -11.54
CA SER A 60 16.04 20.59 -10.11
C SER A 60 15.38 19.45 -9.35
N VAL A 61 16.00 18.99 -8.26
CA VAL A 61 15.43 17.93 -7.40
C VAL A 61 14.03 18.30 -6.93
N SER A 62 13.80 19.53 -6.50
CA SER A 62 12.48 20.01 -6.07
C SER A 62 11.42 19.92 -7.18
N ALA A 63 11.76 20.31 -8.42
CA ALA A 63 10.84 20.20 -9.56
C ALA A 63 10.55 18.74 -9.93
N TYR A 64 11.55 17.88 -9.82
CA TYR A 64 11.45 16.45 -10.07
C TYR A 64 10.53 15.75 -9.03
N VAL A 65 10.78 15.97 -7.74
CA VAL A 65 9.94 15.47 -6.62
C VAL A 65 8.50 15.97 -6.78
N LYS A 66 8.31 17.27 -7.00
CA LYS A 66 6.97 17.84 -7.18
C LYS A 66 6.21 17.15 -8.32
N PHE A 67 6.87 16.93 -9.45
CA PHE A 67 6.25 16.29 -10.62
C PHE A 67 5.80 14.86 -10.32
N TYR A 68 6.69 14.00 -9.76
CA TYR A 68 6.35 12.62 -9.50
C TYR A 68 5.44 12.43 -8.29
N THR A 69 5.52 13.30 -7.28
CA THR A 69 4.52 13.34 -6.19
C THR A 69 3.13 13.64 -6.74
N SER A 70 3.00 14.66 -7.60
CA SER A 70 1.70 14.98 -8.22
C SER A 70 1.19 13.82 -9.09
N SER A 71 2.09 13.18 -9.85
CA SER A 71 1.76 12.00 -10.65
C SER A 71 1.28 10.83 -9.79
N PHE A 72 1.96 10.56 -8.68
CA PHE A 72 1.57 9.53 -7.72
C PHE A 72 0.17 9.76 -7.15
N LEU A 73 -0.10 10.96 -6.65
CA LEU A 73 -1.40 11.30 -6.07
C LEU A 73 -2.53 11.22 -7.10
N GLU A 74 -2.29 11.63 -8.33
CA GLU A 74 -3.25 11.50 -9.44
C GLU A 74 -3.49 10.02 -9.78
N ASP A 75 -2.45 9.21 -9.86
CA ASP A 75 -2.56 7.78 -10.13
C ASP A 75 -3.35 7.05 -9.01
N MET A 76 -3.12 7.39 -7.73
CA MET A 76 -3.89 6.87 -6.59
C MET A 76 -5.38 7.24 -6.68
N LYS A 77 -5.67 8.51 -7.00
CA LYS A 77 -7.04 8.97 -7.21
C LYS A 77 -7.73 8.23 -8.37
N ARG A 78 -7.06 8.10 -9.51
CA ARG A 78 -7.57 7.40 -10.69
C ARG A 78 -7.79 5.91 -10.44
N LEU A 79 -6.92 5.28 -9.62
CA LEU A 79 -7.07 3.89 -9.20
C LEU A 79 -8.22 3.68 -8.21
N GLY A 80 -8.79 4.76 -7.67
CA GLY A 80 -9.87 4.72 -6.67
C GLY A 80 -9.38 4.38 -5.25
N VAL A 81 -8.07 4.56 -4.96
CA VAL A 81 -7.52 4.46 -3.61
C VAL A 81 -7.73 5.80 -2.91
N ASN A 82 -8.78 5.88 -2.11
CA ASN A 82 -9.23 7.13 -1.47
C ASN A 82 -9.43 6.99 0.05
N THR A 83 -8.96 5.90 0.65
CA THR A 83 -9.02 5.66 2.10
C THR A 83 -7.79 6.17 2.85
N VAL A 84 -6.75 6.61 2.16
CA VAL A 84 -5.55 7.19 2.79
C VAL A 84 -5.92 8.51 3.44
N THR A 85 -5.70 8.60 4.76
CA THR A 85 -6.03 9.78 5.58
C THR A 85 -5.00 10.89 5.35
N SER A 86 -3.72 10.52 5.28
CA SER A 86 -2.64 11.46 5.01
C SER A 86 -1.47 10.82 4.27
N TYR A 87 -0.84 11.61 3.41
CA TYR A 87 0.41 11.28 2.75
C TYR A 87 1.53 12.14 3.36
N GLU A 88 2.53 11.46 3.93
CA GLU A 88 3.59 12.10 4.73
C GLU A 88 4.91 12.05 3.95
N LYS A 89 5.52 13.20 3.67
CA LYS A 89 6.81 13.25 2.99
C LYS A 89 7.95 13.02 3.95
N ALA A 90 8.89 12.15 3.58
CA ALA A 90 10.07 11.89 4.39
C ALA A 90 10.88 13.16 4.70
N SER A 91 10.99 14.08 3.74
CA SER A 91 11.71 15.36 3.92
C SER A 91 11.16 16.24 5.04
N ASP A 92 9.86 16.13 5.37
CA ASP A 92 9.22 16.91 6.44
C ASP A 92 9.55 16.36 7.84
N TYR A 93 10.19 15.19 7.93
CA TYR A 93 10.47 14.47 9.18
C TYR A 93 11.97 14.36 9.51
N VAL A 94 12.85 14.99 8.75
CA VAL A 94 14.31 14.84 8.89
C VAL A 94 14.78 15.24 10.30
N ASP A 95 14.26 16.32 10.88
CA ASP A 95 14.63 16.74 12.24
C ASP A 95 14.27 15.66 13.28
N ILE A 96 13.13 14.99 13.08
CA ILE A 96 12.69 13.88 13.96
C ILE A 96 13.60 12.67 13.76
N MET A 97 13.99 12.35 12.52
CA MET A 97 14.92 11.26 12.21
C MET A 97 16.27 11.50 12.88
N VAL A 98 16.82 12.72 12.80
CA VAL A 98 18.08 13.09 13.43
C VAL A 98 18.00 12.91 14.95
N GLU A 99 16.90 13.31 15.59
CA GLU A 99 16.72 13.12 17.04
C GLU A 99 16.58 11.63 17.42
N GLN A 100 15.93 10.83 16.57
CA GLN A 100 15.86 9.38 16.76
C GLN A 100 17.27 8.75 16.67
N VAL A 101 18.07 9.14 15.68
CA VAL A 101 19.46 8.66 15.53
C VAL A 101 20.29 9.02 16.78
N ARG A 102 20.22 10.26 17.29
CA ARG A 102 20.87 10.68 18.52
C ARG A 102 20.49 9.79 19.71
N THR A 103 19.19 9.52 19.81
CA THR A 103 18.66 8.69 20.91
C THR A 103 19.15 7.24 20.79
N LEU A 104 19.19 6.66 19.59
CA LEU A 104 19.72 5.33 19.37
C LEU A 104 21.22 5.24 19.69
N ILE A 105 22.03 6.26 19.33
CA ILE A 105 23.44 6.34 19.71
C ILE A 105 23.57 6.41 21.24
N LYS A 106 22.83 7.29 21.89
CA LYS A 106 22.87 7.45 23.37
C LYS A 106 22.50 6.17 24.11
N LYS A 107 21.58 5.36 23.53
CA LYS A 107 21.15 4.08 24.09
C LYS A 107 22.09 2.92 23.76
N GLY A 108 23.10 3.14 22.92
CA GLY A 108 24.06 2.11 22.50
C GLY A 108 23.57 1.17 21.40
N HIS A 109 22.49 1.54 20.69
CA HIS A 109 21.97 0.80 19.55
C HIS A 109 22.48 1.28 18.19
N ALA A 110 23.20 2.40 18.17
CA ALA A 110 23.80 2.94 16.97
C ALA A 110 25.22 3.45 17.23
N TYR A 111 26.01 3.57 16.19
CA TYR A 111 27.39 4.08 16.26
C TYR A 111 27.74 4.91 15.03
N VAL A 112 28.67 5.86 15.23
CA VAL A 112 29.23 6.70 14.18
C VAL A 112 30.46 6.02 13.58
N SER A 113 30.56 6.01 12.25
CA SER A 113 31.75 5.55 11.51
C SER A 113 32.01 6.53 10.36
N GLY A 114 33.03 7.37 10.50
CA GLY A 114 33.21 8.53 9.62
C GLY A 114 32.06 9.52 9.76
N SER A 115 31.45 9.92 8.68
CA SER A 115 30.25 10.75 8.64
C SER A 115 28.93 9.93 8.51
N ASN A 116 29.05 8.60 8.57
CA ASN A 116 27.91 7.70 8.56
C ASN A 116 27.50 7.30 9.97
N VAL A 117 26.20 7.02 10.16
CA VAL A 117 25.70 6.41 11.38
C VAL A 117 24.98 5.12 11.04
N TYR A 118 25.34 4.06 11.75
CA TYR A 118 24.79 2.71 11.55
C TYR A 118 24.02 2.26 12.78
N PHE A 119 22.95 1.51 12.57
CA PHE A 119 22.32 0.71 13.61
C PHE A 119 23.18 -0.54 13.85
N ASP A 120 23.49 -0.83 15.12
CA ASP A 120 24.19 -2.04 15.53
C ASP A 120 23.18 -3.18 15.71
N VAL A 121 23.04 -4.04 14.71
CA VAL A 121 22.08 -5.16 14.73
C VAL A 121 22.39 -6.15 15.86
N ASN A 122 23.64 -6.23 16.33
CA ASN A 122 23.98 -7.10 17.47
C ASN A 122 23.40 -6.60 18.79
N SER A 123 23.11 -5.30 18.88
CA SER A 123 22.46 -4.68 20.05
C SER A 123 20.96 -5.02 20.15
N PHE A 124 20.36 -5.62 19.10
CA PHE A 124 18.96 -6.05 19.05
C PHE A 124 18.84 -7.56 18.83
N PRO A 125 18.71 -8.36 19.91
CA PRO A 125 18.72 -9.83 19.83
C PRO A 125 17.62 -10.42 18.96
N SER A 126 16.44 -9.76 18.89
CA SER A 126 15.26 -10.25 18.18
C SER A 126 15.24 -9.93 16.68
N TYR A 127 16.34 -9.45 16.08
CA TYR A 127 16.44 -9.18 14.65
C TYR A 127 16.29 -10.47 13.85
N GLY A 128 15.43 -10.46 12.83
CA GLY A 128 15.03 -11.63 12.04
C GLY A 128 13.70 -12.26 12.51
N ARG A 129 13.03 -11.65 13.50
CA ARG A 129 11.76 -12.18 14.04
C ARG A 129 10.62 -12.14 13.04
N LEU A 130 10.52 -11.09 12.22
CA LEU A 130 9.45 -10.94 11.23
C LEU A 130 9.69 -11.79 9.98
N SER A 131 10.96 -11.84 9.53
CA SER A 131 11.35 -12.66 8.37
C SER A 131 11.42 -14.16 8.69
N HIS A 132 11.42 -14.54 9.99
CA HIS A 132 11.64 -15.91 10.46
C HIS A 132 13.00 -16.48 10.04
N GLU A 133 14.00 -15.61 9.86
CA GLU A 133 15.36 -15.98 9.46
C GLU A 133 16.35 -15.66 10.59
N SER A 134 17.34 -16.52 10.76
CA SER A 134 18.43 -16.28 11.71
C SER A 134 19.36 -15.15 11.21
N LYS A 135 20.05 -14.48 12.13
CA LYS A 135 21.06 -13.47 11.74
C LYS A 135 22.14 -14.04 10.81
N VAL A 136 22.45 -15.34 10.90
CA VAL A 136 23.41 -16.00 10.01
C VAL A 136 22.88 -16.07 8.57
N GLU A 137 21.62 -16.45 8.39
CA GLU A 137 20.97 -16.50 7.08
C GLU A 137 20.84 -15.10 6.49
N LEU A 138 20.43 -14.12 7.29
CA LEU A 138 20.30 -12.73 6.87
C LEU A 138 21.64 -12.11 6.47
N ALA A 139 22.73 -12.48 7.13
CA ALA A 139 24.08 -11.99 6.79
C ALA A 139 24.56 -12.42 5.40
N LEU A 140 23.93 -13.43 4.80
CA LEU A 140 24.18 -13.83 3.41
C LEU A 140 23.42 -12.96 2.38
N LYS A 141 22.53 -12.09 2.86
CA LYS A 141 21.72 -11.16 2.07
C LYS A 141 22.12 -9.71 2.40
N PRO A 142 23.26 -9.21 1.93
CA PRO A 142 23.73 -7.88 2.34
C PRO A 142 22.74 -6.79 1.93
N VAL A 143 22.43 -5.90 2.88
CA VAL A 143 21.42 -4.86 2.72
C VAL A 143 21.94 -3.65 1.95
N ASP A 144 23.16 -3.27 2.27
CA ASP A 144 23.89 -2.21 1.59
C ASP A 144 25.40 -2.56 1.58
N LEU A 145 26.12 -2.01 0.62
CA LEU A 145 27.55 -2.24 0.46
C LEU A 145 28.40 -1.13 1.12
N ALA A 146 27.79 -0.32 2.01
CA ALA A 146 28.49 0.78 2.65
C ALA A 146 29.67 0.28 3.51
N THR A 147 30.78 0.98 3.44
CA THR A 147 32.01 0.68 4.19
C THR A 147 31.93 1.22 5.62
N GLY A 148 32.67 0.60 6.56
CA GLY A 148 32.73 1.07 7.95
C GLY A 148 31.72 0.45 8.90
N LYS A 149 30.98 -0.58 8.48
CA LYS A 149 30.10 -1.39 9.33
C LYS A 149 30.90 -2.30 10.26
N LYS A 150 30.39 -2.53 11.47
CA LYS A 150 30.92 -3.54 12.40
C LYS A 150 30.45 -4.94 12.06
N SER A 151 29.24 -5.04 11.50
CA SER A 151 28.63 -6.29 11.05
C SER A 151 28.01 -6.11 9.65
N PRO A 152 28.02 -7.15 8.78
CA PRO A 152 27.32 -7.10 7.50
C PRO A 152 25.82 -6.79 7.61
N LEU A 153 25.22 -7.08 8.75
CA LEU A 153 23.79 -6.83 9.01
C LEU A 153 23.48 -5.39 9.40
N ASP A 154 24.49 -4.62 9.86
CA ASP A 154 24.27 -3.25 10.26
C ASP A 154 23.77 -2.43 9.07
N PHE A 155 22.86 -1.51 9.31
CA PHE A 155 22.24 -0.71 8.26
C PHE A 155 22.35 0.79 8.59
N LEU A 156 22.32 1.60 7.54
CA LEU A 156 22.45 3.04 7.63
C LEU A 156 21.22 3.68 8.31
N LEU A 157 21.51 4.53 9.29
CA LEU A 157 20.55 5.48 9.90
C LEU A 157 20.77 6.89 9.34
N TRP A 158 22.03 7.23 9.06
CA TRP A 158 22.45 8.47 8.44
C TRP A 158 23.58 8.19 7.46
N ARG A 159 23.43 8.67 6.23
CA ARG A 159 24.44 8.52 5.16
C ARG A 159 25.10 9.86 4.87
N GLU A 160 26.43 9.86 4.84
CA GLU A 160 27.24 10.97 4.33
C GLU A 160 26.78 11.36 2.92
N GLY A 161 26.57 12.66 2.69
CA GLY A 161 26.17 13.22 1.41
C GLY A 161 27.36 13.69 0.60
N GLU A 162 27.24 13.65 -0.72
CA GLU A 162 28.17 14.29 -1.63
C GLU A 162 27.92 15.81 -1.70
N ASP A 163 28.91 16.58 -2.12
CA ASP A 163 28.83 18.06 -2.11
C ASP A 163 27.69 18.63 -2.97
N ASP A 164 27.36 17.97 -4.06
CA ASP A 164 26.32 18.38 -5.02
C ASP A 164 24.95 17.74 -4.74
N GLU A 165 24.83 16.85 -3.75
CA GLU A 165 23.58 16.24 -3.34
C GLU A 165 22.79 17.14 -2.38
N PRO A 166 21.44 17.11 -2.42
CA PRO A 166 20.64 17.63 -1.31
C PRO A 166 20.98 16.94 0.00
N GLY A 167 21.07 17.69 1.09
CA GLY A 167 21.41 17.11 2.38
C GLY A 167 21.26 18.11 3.52
N TRP A 168 21.24 17.58 4.72
CA TRP A 168 21.08 18.31 5.98
C TRP A 168 22.38 18.25 6.79
N SER A 169 22.67 19.32 7.49
CA SER A 169 23.84 19.40 8.38
C SER A 169 23.50 18.86 9.75
N THR A 170 24.32 17.94 10.26
CA THR A 170 24.22 17.35 11.59
C THR A 170 25.59 17.39 12.29
N GLU A 171 25.66 16.95 13.54
CA GLU A 171 26.92 16.75 14.26
C GLU A 171 27.81 15.65 13.66
N TRP A 172 27.26 14.78 12.82
CA TRP A 172 28.02 13.71 12.14
C TRP A 172 28.55 14.15 10.78
N GLY A 173 28.11 15.31 10.30
CA GLY A 173 28.44 15.86 8.99
C GLY A 173 27.20 16.15 8.17
N ARG A 174 27.41 16.63 6.94
CA ARG A 174 26.33 16.83 5.98
C ARG A 174 25.95 15.51 5.33
N GLY A 175 24.65 15.22 5.29
CA GLY A 175 24.17 13.95 4.77
C GLY A 175 22.64 13.88 4.67
N LYS A 176 22.14 12.66 4.61
CA LYS A 176 20.71 12.34 4.53
C LYS A 176 20.35 11.11 5.38
N PRO A 177 19.09 10.99 5.79
CA PRO A 177 18.62 9.81 6.50
C PRO A 177 18.78 8.54 5.68
N GLY A 178 18.99 7.41 6.37
CA GLY A 178 18.88 6.08 5.79
C GLY A 178 17.41 5.75 5.48
N TRP A 179 17.20 4.86 4.52
CA TRP A 179 15.84 4.52 4.04
C TRP A 179 14.90 4.01 5.13
N HIS A 180 15.41 3.22 6.09
CA HIS A 180 14.56 2.55 7.09
C HIS A 180 14.08 3.47 8.21
N ILE A 181 14.76 4.59 8.50
CA ILE A 181 14.39 5.48 9.60
C ILE A 181 13.24 6.42 9.22
N GLU A 182 12.99 6.60 7.92
CA GLU A 182 11.90 7.44 7.43
C GLU A 182 10.56 6.97 7.99
N ASP A 183 10.23 5.69 7.75
CA ASP A 183 8.96 5.10 8.12
C ASP A 183 8.82 4.97 9.65
N THR A 184 9.94 4.70 10.35
CA THR A 184 9.97 4.70 11.82
C THR A 184 9.67 6.10 12.39
N ALA A 185 10.24 7.16 11.82
CA ALA A 185 10.00 8.52 12.27
C ALA A 185 8.56 8.97 12.03
N ILE A 186 8.05 8.71 10.81
CA ILE A 186 6.69 9.08 10.41
C ILE A 186 5.66 8.32 11.24
N SER A 187 5.82 7.00 11.37
CA SER A 187 4.85 6.15 12.07
C SER A 187 4.81 6.45 13.58
N ILE A 188 5.95 6.60 14.23
CA ILE A 188 5.99 6.97 15.67
C ILE A 188 5.39 8.36 15.90
N LYS A 189 5.64 9.31 15.02
CA LYS A 189 5.06 10.66 15.13
C LYS A 189 3.55 10.66 15.03
N ASN A 190 2.99 9.83 14.16
CA ASN A 190 1.55 9.77 13.89
C ASN A 190 0.80 8.86 14.87
N PHE A 191 1.42 7.77 15.33
CA PHE A 191 0.73 6.71 16.07
C PHE A 191 1.31 6.42 17.47
N GLY A 192 2.48 6.99 17.79
CA GLY A 192 3.18 6.69 19.03
C GLY A 192 4.04 5.43 18.97
N ALA A 193 4.43 4.91 20.13
CA ALA A 193 5.39 3.82 20.27
C ALA A 193 4.86 2.45 19.79
N GLN A 194 3.56 2.29 19.66
CA GLN A 194 2.90 1.07 19.20
C GLN A 194 1.63 1.41 18.43
N TYR A 195 1.37 0.69 17.33
CA TYR A 195 0.13 0.82 16.56
C TYR A 195 -0.34 -0.52 15.97
N ASP A 196 -1.51 -0.50 15.32
CA ASP A 196 -2.22 -1.74 15.02
C ASP A 196 -1.69 -2.45 13.77
N ILE A 197 -1.63 -1.76 12.61
CA ILE A 197 -1.35 -2.42 11.34
C ILE A 197 -0.25 -1.68 10.59
N HIS A 198 0.76 -2.44 10.14
CA HIS A 198 1.78 -1.98 9.20
C HIS A 198 1.88 -2.95 8.02
N GLY A 199 2.19 -2.40 6.85
CA GLY A 199 2.40 -3.27 5.69
C GLY A 199 2.98 -2.62 4.45
N GLY A 200 3.15 -3.48 3.45
CA GLY A 200 3.70 -3.23 2.14
C GLY A 200 3.73 -4.51 1.34
N ALA A 201 4.53 -4.58 0.27
CA ALA A 201 4.80 -5.83 -0.41
C ALA A 201 5.72 -6.73 0.43
N HIS A 202 5.62 -8.05 0.26
CA HIS A 202 6.38 -9.01 1.08
C HIS A 202 7.91 -8.85 0.97
N GLU A 203 8.39 -8.28 -0.13
CA GLU A 203 9.81 -7.98 -0.30
C GLU A 203 10.36 -6.94 0.70
N LEU A 204 9.48 -6.16 1.34
CA LEU A 204 9.83 -5.20 2.38
C LEU A 204 10.04 -5.86 3.76
N ILE A 205 9.61 -7.12 3.94
CA ILE A 205 9.83 -7.84 5.20
C ILE A 205 11.29 -7.74 5.61
N TYR A 206 12.18 -8.05 4.68
CA TYR A 206 13.61 -7.91 4.87
C TYR A 206 14.23 -7.15 3.68
N PRO A 207 15.03 -6.12 3.93
CA PRO A 207 15.52 -5.68 5.25
C PRO A 207 14.65 -4.64 5.95
N HIS A 208 13.67 -4.02 5.25
CA HIS A 208 13.07 -2.75 5.61
C HIS A 208 12.27 -2.85 6.92
N HIS A 209 11.26 -3.71 7.00
CA HIS A 209 10.41 -3.82 8.18
C HIS A 209 11.15 -4.44 9.40
N GLU A 210 12.10 -5.35 9.17
CA GLU A 210 12.98 -5.81 10.25
C GLU A 210 13.82 -4.68 10.84
N ALA A 211 14.34 -3.79 10.00
CA ALA A 211 15.09 -2.62 10.44
C ALA A 211 14.20 -1.63 11.18
N GLU A 212 12.96 -1.41 10.74
CA GLU A 212 12.01 -0.56 11.43
C GLU A 212 11.67 -1.09 12.84
N ILE A 213 11.42 -2.40 12.96
CA ILE A 213 11.19 -3.06 14.25
C ILE A 213 12.38 -2.81 15.19
N ALA A 214 13.60 -3.05 14.71
CA ALA A 214 14.80 -2.89 15.49
C ALA A 214 14.98 -1.44 15.97
N GLN A 215 14.77 -0.47 15.07
CA GLN A 215 14.84 0.95 15.40
C GLN A 215 13.77 1.36 16.42
N ALA A 216 12.51 1.07 16.12
CA ALA A 216 11.39 1.53 16.93
C ALA A 216 11.39 0.93 18.33
N GLU A 217 11.62 -0.39 18.47
CA GLU A 217 11.64 -1.06 19.76
C GLU A 217 12.88 -0.66 20.58
N SER A 218 14.04 -0.46 19.96
CA SER A 218 15.23 0.09 20.64
C SER A 218 15.03 1.54 21.06
N LEU A 219 14.38 2.34 20.23
CA LEU A 219 14.11 3.75 20.49
C LEU A 219 13.12 3.93 21.64
N THR A 220 12.02 3.21 21.62
CA THR A 220 10.88 3.42 22.53
C THR A 220 10.94 2.52 23.77
N GLY A 221 11.53 1.33 23.66
CA GLY A 221 11.46 0.27 24.67
C GLY A 221 10.11 -0.46 24.68
N VAL A 222 9.22 -0.20 23.74
CA VAL A 222 7.90 -0.83 23.62
C VAL A 222 7.94 -1.91 22.54
N SER A 223 7.49 -3.11 22.88
CA SER A 223 7.36 -4.26 21.97
C SER A 223 5.99 -4.94 22.14
N PRO A 224 5.35 -5.41 21.07
CA PRO A 224 5.77 -5.22 19.69
C PRO A 224 5.53 -3.77 19.21
N PHE A 225 6.36 -3.29 18.29
CA PHE A 225 6.17 -2.00 17.63
C PHE A 225 4.85 -1.95 16.85
N VAL A 226 4.58 -3.00 16.08
CA VAL A 226 3.36 -3.18 15.30
C VAL A 226 2.65 -4.46 15.73
N ARG A 227 1.34 -4.40 15.93
CA ARG A 227 0.54 -5.56 16.37
C ARG A 227 0.31 -6.56 15.24
N TYR A 228 0.03 -6.08 14.03
CA TYR A 228 -0.29 -6.89 12.86
C TYR A 228 0.50 -6.43 11.64
N TRP A 229 1.36 -7.29 11.14
CA TRP A 229 2.06 -7.09 9.88
C TRP A 229 1.25 -7.72 8.75
N VAL A 230 0.96 -6.94 7.73
CA VAL A 230 0.21 -7.40 6.56
C VAL A 230 1.10 -7.22 5.32
N HIS A 231 1.30 -8.27 4.55
CA HIS A 231 2.17 -8.22 3.36
C HIS A 231 1.43 -8.73 2.14
N THR A 232 1.54 -8.00 1.03
CA THR A 232 1.00 -8.40 -0.26
C THR A 232 2.04 -9.16 -1.07
N GLY A 233 1.59 -10.12 -1.86
CA GLY A 233 2.41 -10.71 -2.91
C GLY A 233 2.71 -9.70 -4.01
N LEU A 234 3.72 -9.99 -4.82
CA LEU A 234 4.13 -9.16 -5.95
C LEU A 234 3.21 -9.37 -7.16
N LEU A 235 3.08 -8.34 -7.98
CA LEU A 235 2.61 -8.46 -9.36
C LEU A 235 3.82 -8.21 -10.27
N THR A 236 4.27 -9.25 -10.93
CA THR A 236 5.49 -9.30 -11.74
C THR A 236 5.16 -9.32 -13.24
N THR A 237 6.12 -9.08 -14.10
CA THR A 237 6.03 -9.33 -15.54
C THR A 237 6.98 -10.46 -15.91
N GLU A 238 6.49 -11.46 -16.64
CA GLU A 238 7.29 -12.64 -17.03
C GLU A 238 7.98 -13.34 -15.83
N GLY A 239 7.35 -13.29 -14.65
CA GLY A 239 7.93 -13.85 -13.43
C GLY A 239 9.08 -13.04 -12.81
N LYS A 240 9.39 -11.87 -13.37
CA LYS A 240 10.43 -10.95 -12.85
C LYS A 240 9.80 -9.71 -12.24
N LYS A 241 10.41 -9.18 -11.17
CA LYS A 241 10.02 -7.90 -10.62
C LYS A 241 10.12 -6.80 -11.69
N MET A 242 9.10 -5.93 -11.74
CA MET A 242 9.13 -4.76 -12.61
C MET A 242 10.23 -3.79 -12.19
N SER A 243 11.15 -3.51 -13.09
CA SER A 243 12.19 -2.51 -12.89
C SER A 243 12.55 -1.80 -14.19
N LYS A 244 12.99 -0.54 -14.10
CA LYS A 244 13.44 0.21 -15.28
C LYS A 244 14.64 -0.44 -15.97
N SER A 245 15.57 -0.99 -15.19
CA SER A 245 16.77 -1.63 -15.71
C SER A 245 16.47 -2.85 -16.56
N GLU A 246 15.39 -3.55 -16.26
CA GLU A 246 14.93 -4.72 -17.03
C GLU A 246 14.01 -4.34 -18.21
N GLY A 247 13.56 -3.08 -18.29
CA GLY A 247 12.67 -2.61 -19.35
C GLY A 247 11.27 -3.24 -19.36
N ASN A 248 10.88 -3.90 -18.26
CA ASN A 248 9.66 -4.71 -18.12
C ASN A 248 8.56 -4.00 -17.31
N VAL A 249 8.60 -2.68 -17.21
CA VAL A 249 7.64 -1.89 -16.42
C VAL A 249 6.35 -1.67 -17.21
N VAL A 250 5.23 -2.11 -16.66
CA VAL A 250 3.88 -1.78 -17.15
C VAL A 250 3.36 -0.59 -16.33
N ARG A 251 3.26 0.58 -16.98
CA ARG A 251 2.81 1.81 -16.31
C ARG A 251 1.35 1.73 -15.93
N LEU A 252 1.06 2.11 -14.69
CA LEU A 252 -0.31 2.08 -14.17
C LEU A 252 -1.27 2.95 -15.00
N ARG A 253 -0.84 4.15 -15.39
CA ARG A 253 -1.68 5.09 -16.15
C ARG A 253 -2.08 4.58 -17.52
N ASP A 254 -1.19 3.86 -18.22
CA ASP A 254 -1.48 3.29 -19.54
C ASP A 254 -2.58 2.23 -19.43
N VAL A 255 -2.54 1.43 -18.37
CA VAL A 255 -3.59 0.44 -18.07
C VAL A 255 -4.91 1.11 -17.67
N LEU A 256 -4.83 2.18 -16.85
CA LEU A 256 -6.02 2.95 -16.45
C LEU A 256 -6.67 3.68 -17.62
N ASP A 257 -5.88 4.17 -18.58
CA ASP A 257 -6.39 4.82 -19.80
C ASP A 257 -7.13 3.82 -20.69
N LYS A 258 -6.64 2.58 -20.77
CA LYS A 258 -7.21 1.55 -21.65
C LYS A 258 -8.40 0.82 -21.03
N TYR A 259 -8.32 0.44 -19.76
CA TYR A 259 -9.27 -0.48 -19.13
C TYR A 259 -10.08 0.13 -17.97
N GLY A 260 -9.62 1.27 -17.43
CA GLY A 260 -10.21 1.88 -16.24
C GLY A 260 -9.84 1.19 -14.93
N ALA A 261 -10.15 1.86 -13.83
CA ALA A 261 -9.82 1.37 -12.48
C ALA A 261 -10.59 0.09 -12.10
N ASP A 262 -11.86 0.04 -12.42
CA ASP A 262 -12.73 -1.08 -12.04
C ASP A 262 -12.22 -2.41 -12.62
N SER A 263 -11.86 -2.41 -13.90
CA SER A 263 -11.34 -3.60 -14.59
C SER A 263 -10.00 -4.04 -14.03
N LEU A 264 -9.11 -3.08 -13.74
CA LEU A 264 -7.82 -3.39 -13.13
C LEU A 264 -7.98 -3.92 -11.71
N ARG A 265 -8.84 -3.32 -10.88
CA ARG A 265 -9.15 -3.82 -9.52
C ARG A 265 -9.81 -5.20 -9.57
N PHE A 266 -10.77 -5.40 -10.48
CA PHE A 266 -11.41 -6.70 -10.69
C PHE A 266 -10.41 -7.78 -11.10
N TYR A 267 -9.48 -7.47 -11.99
CA TYR A 267 -8.38 -8.35 -12.38
C TYR A 267 -7.44 -8.67 -11.20
N ILE A 268 -6.95 -7.66 -10.49
CA ILE A 268 -6.05 -7.83 -9.34
C ILE A 268 -6.68 -8.73 -8.29
N PHE A 269 -7.95 -8.54 -7.99
CA PHE A 269 -8.66 -9.28 -6.96
C PHE A 269 -9.11 -10.68 -7.38
N GLN A 270 -8.80 -11.14 -8.62
CA GLN A 270 -8.93 -12.54 -9.01
C GLN A 270 -7.90 -13.43 -8.33
N SER A 271 -6.79 -12.85 -7.88
CA SER A 271 -5.77 -13.52 -7.06
C SER A 271 -5.88 -13.07 -5.61
N HIS A 272 -5.57 -14.00 -4.68
CA HIS A 272 -5.48 -13.63 -3.28
C HIS A 272 -4.34 -12.63 -3.06
N TYR A 273 -4.53 -11.61 -2.23
CA TYR A 273 -3.55 -10.53 -2.08
C TYR A 273 -2.15 -11.00 -1.63
N ARG A 274 -2.05 -12.12 -0.89
CA ARG A 274 -0.77 -12.68 -0.42
C ARG A 274 0.04 -13.40 -1.50
N VAL A 275 -0.61 -13.81 -2.59
CA VAL A 275 0.02 -14.67 -3.61
C VAL A 275 0.73 -13.81 -4.64
N ASP A 276 1.95 -14.18 -5.00
CA ASP A 276 2.61 -13.61 -6.16
C ASP A 276 1.85 -13.95 -7.44
N SER A 277 1.74 -13.00 -8.33
CA SER A 277 1.03 -13.17 -9.60
C SER A 277 1.81 -12.53 -10.74
N ILE A 278 1.56 -12.99 -11.94
CA ILE A 278 2.15 -12.45 -13.16
C ILE A 278 1.10 -11.56 -13.83
N PHE A 279 1.49 -10.37 -14.22
CA PHE A 279 0.65 -9.49 -15.03
C PHE A 279 0.58 -10.04 -16.44
N ASP A 280 -0.64 -10.30 -16.90
CA ASP A 280 -0.94 -10.70 -18.26
C ASP A 280 -2.04 -9.80 -18.81
N GLU A 281 -1.77 -9.12 -19.93
CA GLU A 281 -2.71 -8.18 -20.53
C GLU A 281 -3.90 -8.89 -21.15
N LEU A 282 -3.75 -10.13 -21.65
CA LEU A 282 -4.87 -10.92 -22.18
C LEU A 282 -5.81 -11.37 -21.07
N GLU A 283 -5.28 -11.71 -19.90
CA GLU A 283 -6.10 -12.00 -18.72
C GLU A 283 -6.82 -10.74 -18.21
N LEU A 284 -6.17 -9.57 -18.25
CA LEU A 284 -6.82 -8.30 -17.93
C LEU A 284 -7.93 -7.95 -18.92
N GLU A 285 -7.73 -8.14 -20.22
CA GLU A 285 -8.75 -7.98 -21.25
C GLU A 285 -9.95 -8.91 -20.98
N SER A 286 -9.68 -10.17 -20.68
CA SER A 286 -10.72 -11.15 -20.31
C SER A 286 -11.46 -10.73 -19.05
N ALA A 287 -10.76 -10.21 -18.02
CA ALA A 287 -11.37 -9.70 -16.82
C ALA A 287 -12.24 -8.47 -17.08
N HIS A 288 -11.78 -7.56 -17.95
CA HIS A 288 -12.55 -6.39 -18.39
C HIS A 288 -13.87 -6.83 -19.05
N GLN A 289 -13.82 -7.76 -20.01
CA GLN A 289 -15.03 -8.27 -20.67
C GLN A 289 -15.97 -8.95 -19.68
N ARG A 290 -15.45 -9.79 -18.78
CA ARG A 290 -16.26 -10.43 -17.72
C ARG A 290 -16.95 -9.43 -16.80
N LEU A 291 -16.30 -8.33 -16.47
CA LEU A 291 -16.90 -7.26 -15.67
C LEU A 291 -18.04 -6.57 -16.44
N LEU A 292 -17.87 -6.32 -17.74
CA LEU A 292 -18.94 -5.76 -18.59
C LEU A 292 -20.13 -6.70 -18.66
N ASP A 293 -19.91 -8.00 -18.89
CA ASP A 293 -20.99 -9.01 -18.94
C ASP A 293 -21.70 -9.14 -17.57
N LEU A 294 -20.98 -8.99 -16.47
CA LEU A 294 -21.58 -8.94 -15.12
C LEU A 294 -22.49 -7.72 -14.95
N ARG A 295 -22.03 -6.55 -15.38
CA ARG A 295 -22.80 -5.29 -15.32
C ARG A 295 -24.06 -5.37 -16.17
N GLU A 296 -23.97 -5.89 -17.36
CA GLU A 296 -25.12 -6.08 -18.26
C GLU A 296 -26.19 -6.96 -17.59
N ARG A 297 -25.83 -8.15 -17.11
CA ARG A 297 -26.75 -9.04 -16.39
C ARG A 297 -27.36 -8.42 -15.16
N ILE A 298 -26.57 -7.69 -14.36
CA ILE A 298 -27.08 -7.02 -13.16
C ILE A 298 -28.02 -5.87 -13.56
N SER A 299 -27.72 -5.10 -14.60
CA SER A 299 -28.54 -3.96 -15.03
C SER A 299 -29.91 -4.37 -15.55
N GLU A 300 -30.00 -5.51 -16.23
CA GLU A 300 -31.28 -6.09 -16.69
C GLU A 300 -32.23 -6.34 -15.51
N GLU A 301 -31.70 -6.85 -14.40
CA GLU A 301 -32.47 -7.14 -13.19
C GLU A 301 -32.76 -5.90 -12.33
N VAL A 302 -31.87 -4.89 -12.37
CA VAL A 302 -32.03 -3.64 -11.61
C VAL A 302 -33.10 -2.74 -12.21
N SER A 303 -33.34 -2.80 -13.53
CA SER A 303 -34.35 -1.98 -14.21
C SER A 303 -35.77 -2.23 -13.70
N GLU A 304 -36.05 -3.43 -13.16
CA GLU A 304 -37.35 -3.80 -12.57
C GLU A 304 -37.47 -3.41 -11.06
N VAL A 305 -36.32 -3.21 -10.40
CA VAL A 305 -36.26 -2.81 -8.98
C VAL A 305 -36.30 -1.29 -8.88
N SER A 306 -37.50 -0.72 -8.77
CA SER A 306 -37.65 0.73 -8.69
C SER A 306 -36.84 1.32 -7.54
N TYR A 307 -36.11 2.39 -7.80
CA TYR A 307 -35.27 3.25 -6.95
C TYR A 307 -35.97 3.80 -5.66
N ARG A 308 -37.14 3.29 -5.27
CA ARG A 308 -37.97 3.83 -4.20
C ARG A 308 -37.52 3.50 -2.77
N GLN A 309 -36.50 2.66 -2.59
CA GLN A 309 -36.02 2.30 -1.24
C GLN A 309 -34.59 2.81 -0.95
N LYS A 310 -34.31 4.05 -1.32
CA LYS A 310 -33.05 4.76 -0.99
C LYS A 310 -32.93 5.13 0.50
N GLY A 311 -33.28 4.32 1.44
CA GLY A 311 -33.26 4.71 2.84
C GLY A 311 -33.17 3.58 3.85
N GLU A 312 -33.18 2.33 3.42
CA GLU A 312 -33.00 1.23 4.36
C GLU A 312 -31.55 0.84 4.48
N LEU A 313 -31.03 0.92 5.71
CA LEU A 313 -29.73 0.43 6.14
C LEU A 313 -29.44 -0.93 5.52
N LEU A 314 -28.20 -1.07 5.00
CA LEU A 314 -27.66 -2.30 4.44
C LEU A 314 -28.07 -3.52 5.27
N PRO A 315 -28.74 -4.51 4.66
CA PRO A 315 -29.29 -5.62 5.41
C PRO A 315 -28.17 -6.43 6.04
N ARG A 316 -28.16 -6.52 7.35
CA ARG A 316 -27.43 -7.54 8.11
C ARG A 316 -28.14 -8.89 7.92
N ASP A 317 -28.50 -9.22 6.69
CA ASP A 317 -29.20 -10.45 6.37
C ASP A 317 -28.22 -11.57 5.96
N LYS A 318 -28.77 -12.77 5.84
CA LYS A 318 -27.99 -13.96 5.49
C LYS A 318 -27.25 -13.83 4.15
N LEU A 319 -27.85 -13.17 3.15
CA LEU A 319 -27.28 -13.01 1.81
C LEU A 319 -26.05 -12.08 1.84
N SER A 320 -26.16 -10.94 2.52
CA SER A 320 -25.04 -10.02 2.70
C SER A 320 -23.90 -10.67 3.49
N ALA A 321 -24.22 -11.42 4.55
CA ALA A 321 -23.24 -12.16 5.34
C ALA A 321 -22.54 -13.26 4.50
N GLU A 322 -23.30 -13.98 3.66
CA GLU A 322 -22.73 -14.97 2.75
C GLU A 322 -21.82 -14.33 1.70
N LEU A 323 -22.18 -13.18 1.14
CA LEU A 323 -21.33 -12.44 0.19
C LEU A 323 -20.07 -11.89 0.85
N LEU A 324 -20.18 -11.28 2.03
CA LEU A 324 -19.05 -10.65 2.71
C LEU A 324 -18.14 -11.63 3.45
N GLY A 325 -18.63 -12.83 3.76
CA GLY A 325 -17.87 -13.84 4.48
C GLY A 325 -16.44 -14.05 3.95
N PRO A 326 -16.21 -14.10 2.63
CA PRO A 326 -14.85 -14.20 2.08
C PRO A 326 -13.92 -13.04 2.45
N LEU A 327 -14.44 -11.81 2.57
CA LEU A 327 -13.61 -10.67 2.97
C LEU A 327 -13.21 -10.75 4.44
N LEU A 328 -14.03 -11.40 5.28
CA LEU A 328 -13.72 -11.65 6.69
C LEU A 328 -12.77 -12.85 6.87
N ASP A 329 -12.53 -13.64 5.84
CA ASP A 329 -11.60 -14.73 5.78
C ASP A 329 -10.37 -14.32 4.97
N ASP A 330 -9.51 -13.56 5.60
CA ASP A 330 -8.23 -13.08 5.06
C ASP A 330 -8.36 -12.36 3.69
N LEU A 331 -9.39 -11.54 3.52
CA LEU A 331 -9.64 -10.80 2.26
C LEU A 331 -9.70 -11.70 1.02
N ASN A 332 -10.37 -12.84 1.10
CA ASN A 332 -10.45 -13.84 0.03
C ASN A 332 -11.32 -13.34 -1.14
N THR A 333 -10.78 -12.40 -1.89
CA THR A 333 -11.45 -11.79 -3.06
C THR A 333 -11.72 -12.81 -4.19
N PRO A 334 -10.88 -13.83 -4.45
CA PRO A 334 -11.22 -14.86 -5.42
C PRO A 334 -12.52 -15.62 -5.10
N LEU A 335 -12.77 -15.90 -3.81
CA LEU A 335 -14.02 -16.53 -3.39
C LEU A 335 -15.19 -15.54 -3.47
N LEU A 336 -14.96 -14.27 -3.13
CA LEU A 336 -15.97 -13.22 -3.28
C LEU A 336 -16.45 -13.12 -4.73
N TRP A 337 -15.52 -13.08 -5.72
CA TRP A 337 -15.88 -13.01 -7.15
C TRP A 337 -16.74 -14.19 -7.62
N ARG A 338 -16.38 -15.40 -7.20
CA ARG A 338 -17.21 -16.59 -7.49
C ARG A 338 -18.63 -16.46 -6.95
N ARG A 339 -18.80 -15.89 -5.75
CA ARG A 339 -20.12 -15.64 -5.15
C ARG A 339 -20.89 -14.55 -5.89
N VAL A 340 -20.23 -13.47 -6.30
CA VAL A 340 -20.84 -12.40 -7.11
C VAL A 340 -21.33 -12.95 -8.45
N GLU A 341 -20.51 -13.73 -9.14
CA GLU A 341 -20.90 -14.36 -10.42
C GLU A 341 -22.06 -15.35 -10.25
N HIS A 342 -22.04 -16.15 -9.19
CA HIS A 342 -23.15 -17.07 -8.90
C HIS A 342 -24.45 -16.32 -8.62
N LEU A 343 -24.38 -15.26 -7.82
CA LEU A 343 -25.53 -14.43 -7.51
C LEU A 343 -26.08 -13.77 -8.77
N SER A 344 -25.23 -13.16 -9.61
CA SER A 344 -25.66 -12.52 -10.85
C SER A 344 -26.42 -13.46 -11.81
N LYS A 345 -26.00 -14.73 -11.89
CA LYS A 345 -26.68 -15.75 -12.72
C LYS A 345 -28.03 -16.22 -12.16
N SER A 346 -28.23 -16.10 -10.86
CA SER A 346 -29.46 -16.58 -10.19
C SER A 346 -30.45 -15.46 -9.88
N MET A 347 -30.07 -14.19 -10.08
CA MET A 347 -30.91 -13.05 -9.66
C MET A 347 -32.30 -13.07 -10.29
N GLY A 348 -32.42 -13.27 -11.59
CA GLY A 348 -33.71 -13.29 -12.27
C GLY A 348 -34.69 -14.37 -11.81
N SER A 349 -34.18 -15.44 -11.19
CA SER A 349 -35.00 -16.49 -10.61
C SER A 349 -35.45 -16.22 -9.16
N LEU A 350 -34.91 -15.17 -8.53
CA LEU A 350 -35.23 -14.84 -7.15
C LEU A 350 -36.60 -14.13 -7.02
N PRO A 351 -37.31 -14.32 -5.93
CA PRO A 351 -38.46 -13.46 -5.60
C PRO A 351 -38.03 -11.98 -5.52
N GLN A 352 -38.91 -11.06 -5.92
CA GLN A 352 -38.63 -9.62 -6.03
C GLN A 352 -37.98 -9.02 -4.77
N ASN A 353 -38.46 -9.38 -3.57
CA ASN A 353 -37.85 -8.93 -2.33
C ASN A 353 -36.40 -9.42 -2.12
N LYS A 354 -36.03 -10.58 -2.68
CA LYS A 354 -34.67 -11.10 -2.66
C LYS A 354 -33.80 -10.46 -3.76
N GLN A 355 -34.37 -10.11 -4.92
CA GLN A 355 -33.66 -9.35 -5.96
C GLN A 355 -33.22 -7.98 -5.44
N VAL A 356 -34.13 -7.24 -4.76
CA VAL A 356 -33.77 -5.96 -4.10
C VAL A 356 -32.59 -6.13 -3.14
N ARG A 357 -32.62 -7.16 -2.30
CA ARG A 357 -31.50 -7.46 -1.38
C ARG A 357 -30.20 -7.83 -2.10
N ALA A 358 -30.29 -8.57 -3.19
CA ALA A 358 -29.13 -8.92 -4.00
C ALA A 358 -28.46 -7.67 -4.59
N VAL A 359 -29.24 -6.73 -5.12
CA VAL A 359 -28.73 -5.44 -5.64
C VAL A 359 -28.06 -4.62 -4.53
N LEU A 360 -28.70 -4.51 -3.36
CA LEU A 360 -28.11 -3.80 -2.22
C LEU A 360 -26.79 -4.45 -1.74
N SER A 361 -26.74 -5.78 -1.72
CA SER A 361 -25.55 -6.52 -1.34
C SER A 361 -24.41 -6.36 -2.36
N LEU A 362 -24.71 -6.31 -3.66
CA LEU A 362 -23.75 -6.01 -4.73
C LEU A 362 -23.25 -4.55 -4.62
N GLY A 363 -24.13 -3.61 -4.30
CA GLY A 363 -23.74 -2.22 -4.01
C GLY A 363 -22.75 -2.11 -2.85
N LEU A 364 -22.95 -2.91 -1.79
CA LEU A 364 -22.00 -2.99 -0.69
C LEU A 364 -20.66 -3.59 -1.14
N VAL A 365 -20.68 -4.69 -1.90
CA VAL A 365 -19.44 -5.25 -2.48
C VAL A 365 -18.73 -4.21 -3.33
N SER A 366 -19.45 -3.44 -4.17
CA SER A 366 -18.88 -2.34 -4.96
C SER A 366 -18.19 -1.31 -4.08
N SER A 367 -18.84 -0.88 -3.00
CA SER A 367 -18.28 0.12 -2.10
C SER A 367 -17.01 -0.35 -1.38
N LEU A 368 -16.96 -1.62 -1.00
CA LEU A 368 -15.80 -2.21 -0.32
C LEU A 368 -14.64 -2.48 -1.28
N THR A 369 -14.92 -3.08 -2.42
CA THR A 369 -13.87 -3.46 -3.38
C THR A 369 -13.41 -2.29 -4.27
N GLY A 370 -14.21 -1.23 -4.37
CA GLY A 370 -14.00 -0.14 -5.33
C GLY A 370 -14.19 -0.58 -6.78
N VAL A 371 -14.92 -1.69 -7.03
CA VAL A 371 -15.34 -2.15 -8.36
C VAL A 371 -16.83 -1.89 -8.50
N ASP A 372 -17.22 -1.00 -9.39
CA ASP A 372 -18.63 -0.70 -9.61
C ASP A 372 -19.32 -1.80 -10.42
N PHE A 373 -20.10 -2.67 -9.76
CA PHE A 373 -20.89 -3.71 -10.39
C PHE A 373 -22.23 -3.23 -10.94
N LEU A 374 -22.72 -2.08 -10.47
CA LEU A 374 -24.03 -1.57 -10.81
C LEU A 374 -24.01 -0.68 -12.06
N GLY A 375 -22.81 -0.35 -12.59
CA GLY A 375 -22.66 0.53 -13.76
C GLY A 375 -23.18 1.95 -13.52
N MET A 376 -23.28 2.38 -12.27
CA MET A 376 -23.74 3.72 -11.92
C MET A 376 -22.63 4.71 -12.23
N ASP A 377 -22.84 5.49 -13.28
CA ASP A 377 -21.90 6.41 -13.88
C ASP A 377 -21.14 7.26 -12.86
N SER A 378 -19.81 7.19 -12.90
CA SER A 378 -18.91 7.97 -12.07
C SER A 378 -18.92 9.47 -12.41
N SER A 379 -19.60 9.88 -13.48
CA SER A 379 -19.70 11.26 -13.94
C SER A 379 -20.53 12.16 -13.01
N ASN A 380 -21.32 11.60 -12.09
CA ASN A 380 -22.14 12.33 -11.11
C ASN A 380 -21.58 12.28 -9.67
N LYS A 381 -20.32 11.87 -9.46
CA LYS A 381 -19.62 12.00 -8.17
C LYS A 381 -19.09 13.43 -7.95
N GLY A 382 -19.94 14.43 -8.19
CA GLY A 382 -19.83 15.71 -7.54
C GLY A 382 -20.21 15.52 -6.07
N THR A 383 -19.19 15.44 -5.21
CA THR A 383 -19.21 15.85 -3.79
C THR A 383 -20.40 15.48 -2.88
N GLU A 384 -21.06 14.36 -3.07
CA GLU A 384 -21.86 13.79 -1.98
C GLU A 384 -21.07 12.59 -1.40
N SER A 385 -20.42 12.87 -0.29
CA SER A 385 -19.59 11.90 0.43
C SER A 385 -20.42 10.67 0.77
N CYS A 386 -19.80 9.49 0.68
CA CYS A 386 -20.34 8.19 1.15
C CYS A 386 -20.85 8.24 2.60
N THR A 387 -20.62 9.33 3.32
CA THR A 387 -21.11 9.65 4.67
C THR A 387 -22.62 9.81 4.75
N GLN A 388 -23.35 9.99 3.63
CA GLN A 388 -24.82 10.05 3.64
C GLN A 388 -25.47 8.68 3.40
N LEU A 389 -24.75 7.68 2.91
CA LEU A 389 -25.24 6.31 2.77
C LEU A 389 -24.98 5.43 4.01
N CYS A 390 -24.20 5.94 4.97
CA CYS A 390 -23.83 5.27 6.21
C CYS A 390 -24.38 5.96 7.48
N LYS A 391 -25.39 6.86 7.33
CA LYS A 391 -26.13 7.42 8.47
C LYS A 391 -27.53 6.82 8.58
#